data_97f56d781eb61dbf90d9c3ae73e1d2e2
#
_entry.id   97f56d781eb61dbf90d9c3ae73e1d2e2
#
_cell.length_a   1.000
_cell.length_b   1.000
_cell.length_c   1.000
_cell.angle_alpha   90.00
_cell.angle_beta   90.00
_cell.angle_gamma   90.00
#
_symmetry.space_group_name_H-M   'P 1'
#
loop_
_entity.id
_entity.type
_entity.pdbx_description
1 polymer ?
#
loop_
_entity_poly.entity_id
_entity_poly.type
_entity_poly.pdbx_seq_one_letter_code
_entity_poly.pdbx_strand_id
1 'polypeptide(L)'
;MADVVASFGYLAVLLLAVGGWWMASNRPSIGKTLQMALVWGMIFMGGMAIYGLWNDISNDYYSAQIISSDGEITIPRASDGHYYVKAKINGVDISFLVDTGASDLVLTREDAEKVGINVATLPFLGSANTANGTVPIAYTRLAEVRLGSYLDSAVSASISGGEMVKSLLGMSYLGLYERIEILSDRLVLYR
;
A
#
# COMPACT_ATOMS: atom_id res chain seq x y z
N MET A 1 -14.25 9.67 13.73
CA MET A 1 -13.71 10.86 13.02
C MET A 1 -13.92 12.16 13.77
N ALA A 2 -15.10 12.42 14.35
CA ALA A 2 -15.35 13.65 15.13
C ALA A 2 -14.38 13.86 16.31
N ASP A 3 -14.06 12.79 17.04
CA ASP A 3 -13.16 12.86 18.20
C ASP A 3 -11.70 13.16 17.82
N VAL A 4 -11.25 12.69 16.65
CA VAL A 4 -9.90 12.95 16.14
C VAL A 4 -9.77 14.43 15.73
N VAL A 5 -10.78 14.98 15.05
CA VAL A 5 -10.81 16.40 14.66
C VAL A 5 -10.88 17.30 15.90
N ALA A 6 -11.67 16.93 16.91
CA ALA A 6 -11.76 17.66 18.16
C ALA A 6 -10.41 17.64 18.92
N SER A 7 -9.69 16.51 18.95
CA SER A 7 -8.39 16.39 19.58
C SER A 7 -7.33 17.24 18.89
N PHE A 8 -7.31 17.27 17.55
CA PHE A 8 -6.43 18.16 16.78
C PHE A 8 -6.75 19.64 17.02
N GLY A 9 -8.05 20.00 17.10
CA GLY A 9 -8.48 21.35 17.42
C GLY A 9 -8.01 21.81 18.80
N TYR A 10 -8.14 20.95 19.81
CA TYR A 10 -7.66 21.22 21.16
C TYR A 10 -6.15 21.42 21.23
N LEU A 11 -5.37 20.55 20.57
CA LEU A 11 -3.91 20.65 20.50
C LEU A 11 -3.45 21.92 19.76
N ALA A 12 -4.14 22.32 18.71
CA ALA A 12 -3.85 23.55 17.98
C ALA A 12 -4.09 24.80 18.85
N VAL A 13 -5.21 24.85 19.58
CA VAL A 13 -5.52 25.94 20.52
C VAL A 13 -4.50 26.01 21.65
N LEU A 14 -4.10 24.86 22.20
CA LEU A 14 -3.11 24.77 23.27
C LEU A 14 -1.73 25.25 22.79
N LEU A 15 -1.31 24.85 21.58
CA LEU A 15 -0.06 25.32 20.93
C LEU A 15 -0.08 26.83 20.70
N LEU A 16 -1.21 27.39 20.21
CA LEU A 16 -1.38 28.83 20.03
C LEU A 16 -1.33 29.59 21.35
N ALA A 17 -1.96 29.07 22.41
CA ALA A 17 -1.95 29.69 23.74
C ALA A 17 -0.54 29.70 24.38
N VAL A 18 0.16 28.55 24.32
CA VAL A 18 1.53 28.41 24.86
C VAL A 18 2.51 29.24 24.05
N GLY A 19 2.44 29.18 22.72
CA GLY A 19 3.29 29.96 21.80
C GLY A 19 3.06 31.46 21.94
N GLY A 20 1.80 31.89 22.06
CA GLY A 20 1.43 33.28 22.25
C GLY A 20 1.91 33.82 23.61
N TRP A 21 1.77 33.03 24.69
CA TRP A 21 2.28 33.39 26.01
C TRP A 21 3.80 33.50 26.02
N TRP A 22 4.51 32.54 25.41
CA TRP A 22 5.98 32.58 25.31
C TRP A 22 6.48 33.81 24.52
N MET A 23 5.83 34.15 23.40
CA MET A 23 6.13 35.31 22.58
C MET A 23 5.88 36.63 23.33
N ALA A 24 4.81 36.71 24.11
CA ALA A 24 4.47 37.87 24.94
C ALA A 24 5.48 38.08 26.09
N SER A 25 5.97 36.97 26.68
CA SER A 25 6.87 36.98 27.82
C SER A 25 8.34 37.33 27.47
N ASN A 26 8.83 36.90 26.29
CA ASN A 26 10.25 36.98 25.96
C ASN A 26 10.62 38.11 25.00
N ARG A 27 9.69 38.86 24.41
CA ARG A 27 9.93 39.92 23.40
C ARG A 27 11.14 39.64 22.49
N PRO A 28 11.22 38.48 21.81
CA PRO A 28 12.33 38.21 20.91
C PRO A 28 12.31 39.21 19.77
N SER A 29 13.49 39.62 19.28
CA SER A 29 13.56 40.47 18.08
C SER A 29 12.89 39.74 16.91
N ILE A 30 12.04 40.42 16.15
CA ILE A 30 11.25 39.85 15.03
C ILE A 30 12.14 39.02 14.10
N GLY A 31 13.39 39.43 13.86
CA GLY A 31 14.36 38.71 13.05
C GLY A 31 14.72 37.33 13.61
N LYS A 32 14.92 37.20 14.92
CA LYS A 32 15.22 35.90 15.56
C LYS A 32 14.02 34.95 15.55
N THR A 33 12.82 35.48 15.75
CA THR A 33 11.59 34.68 15.70
C THR A 33 11.35 34.17 14.29
N LEU A 34 11.55 35.00 13.26
CA LEU A 34 11.39 34.58 11.86
C LEU A 34 12.46 33.54 11.50
N GLN A 35 13.70 33.72 11.92
CA GLN A 35 14.77 32.74 11.70
C GLN A 35 14.47 31.38 12.35
N MET A 36 13.97 31.36 13.59
CA MET A 36 13.52 30.12 14.24
C MET A 36 12.35 29.48 13.50
N ALA A 37 11.36 30.25 13.08
CA ALA A 37 10.23 29.72 12.31
C ALA A 37 10.67 29.09 10.99
N LEU A 38 11.62 29.70 10.28
CA LEU A 38 12.18 29.13 9.04
C LEU A 38 12.96 27.83 9.31
N VAL A 39 13.76 27.78 10.38
CA VAL A 39 14.51 26.56 10.75
C VAL A 39 13.54 25.41 11.08
N TRP A 40 12.53 25.66 11.90
CA TRP A 40 11.51 24.65 12.21
C TRP A 40 10.70 24.24 11.00
N GLY A 41 10.34 25.18 10.12
CA GLY A 41 9.67 24.89 8.85
C GLY A 41 10.51 23.95 7.96
N MET A 42 11.82 24.19 7.86
CA MET A 42 12.71 23.30 7.11
C MET A 42 12.85 21.92 7.75
N ILE A 43 12.92 21.83 9.08
CA ILE A 43 12.96 20.55 9.81
C ILE A 43 11.68 19.75 9.56
N PHE A 44 10.51 20.39 9.65
CA PHE A 44 9.22 19.74 9.37
C PHE A 44 9.12 19.27 7.92
N MET A 45 9.52 20.11 6.98
CA MET A 45 9.50 19.79 5.55
C MET A 45 10.45 18.62 5.24
N GLY A 46 11.66 18.63 5.84
CA GLY A 46 12.62 17.53 5.76
C GLY A 46 12.07 16.22 6.36
N GLY A 47 11.41 16.30 7.51
CA GLY A 47 10.75 15.13 8.13
C GLY A 47 9.65 14.53 7.26
N MET A 48 8.81 15.36 6.65
CA MET A 48 7.77 14.92 5.71
C MET A 48 8.38 14.29 4.44
N ALA A 49 9.45 14.88 3.91
CA ALA A 49 10.15 14.34 2.74
C ALA A 49 10.79 12.98 3.05
N ILE A 50 11.43 12.84 4.21
CA ILE A 50 12.04 11.58 4.67
C ILE A 50 10.94 10.52 4.87
N TYR A 51 9.81 10.89 5.48
CA TYR A 51 8.69 9.96 5.70
C TYR A 51 8.08 9.45 4.37
N GLY A 52 7.86 10.36 3.40
CA GLY A 52 7.38 10.00 2.08
C GLY A 52 8.35 9.08 1.34
N LEU A 53 9.64 9.46 1.32
CA LEU A 53 10.68 8.68 0.65
C LEU A 53 10.91 7.31 1.31
N TRP A 54 10.79 7.22 2.64
CA TRP A 54 10.89 5.96 3.37
C TRP A 54 9.79 4.98 2.98
N ASN A 55 8.56 5.47 2.83
CA ASN A 55 7.43 4.63 2.43
C ASN A 55 7.58 4.09 1.00
N ASP A 56 8.10 4.90 0.07
CA ASP A 56 8.38 4.48 -1.31
C ASP A 56 9.52 3.44 -1.37
N ILE A 57 10.64 3.72 -0.68
CA ILE A 57 11.80 2.81 -0.66
C ILE A 57 11.45 1.48 0.02
N SER A 58 10.70 1.49 1.13
CA SER A 58 10.34 0.26 1.83
C SER A 58 9.43 -0.62 0.99
N ASN A 59 8.47 -0.03 0.26
CA ASN A 59 7.60 -0.78 -0.64
C ASN A 59 8.37 -1.44 -1.80
N ASP A 60 9.40 -0.77 -2.34
CA ASP A 60 10.24 -1.31 -3.40
C ASP A 60 11.17 -2.42 -2.90
N TYR A 61 11.73 -2.26 -1.71
CA TYR A 61 12.65 -3.25 -1.13
C TYR A 61 11.96 -4.59 -0.82
N TYR A 62 10.72 -4.56 -0.32
CA TYR A 62 9.95 -5.77 0.02
C TYR A 62 9.36 -6.49 -1.20
N SER A 63 9.35 -5.85 -2.38
CA SER A 63 8.83 -6.46 -3.61
C SER A 63 9.93 -6.97 -4.55
N ALA A 64 11.15 -7.15 -4.05
CA ALA A 64 12.24 -7.71 -4.84
C ALA A 64 11.93 -9.17 -5.16
N GLN A 65 11.76 -9.48 -6.44
CA GLN A 65 11.58 -10.83 -6.95
C GLN A 65 12.76 -11.18 -7.86
N ILE A 66 13.20 -12.42 -7.78
CA ILE A 66 14.26 -12.94 -8.64
C ILE A 66 13.60 -13.87 -9.67
N ILE A 67 13.78 -13.57 -10.94
CA ILE A 67 13.30 -14.41 -12.04
C ILE A 67 14.48 -15.25 -12.50
N SER A 68 14.34 -16.57 -12.39
CA SER A 68 15.34 -17.51 -12.91
C SER A 68 15.24 -17.64 -14.43
N SER A 69 16.34 -18.08 -15.06
CA SER A 69 16.38 -18.41 -16.49
C SER A 69 15.37 -19.49 -16.89
N ASP A 70 14.98 -20.35 -15.95
CA ASP A 70 14.04 -21.46 -16.15
C ASP A 70 12.57 -21.05 -15.94
N GLY A 71 12.30 -19.73 -15.77
CA GLY A 71 10.96 -19.22 -15.55
C GLY A 71 10.49 -19.30 -14.10
N GLU A 72 11.31 -19.80 -13.20
CA GLU A 72 11.05 -19.81 -11.75
C GLU A 72 11.02 -18.40 -11.19
N ILE A 73 10.03 -18.11 -10.33
CA ILE A 73 9.91 -16.82 -9.66
C ILE A 73 10.17 -17.04 -8.17
N THR A 74 11.28 -16.51 -7.69
CA THR A 74 11.66 -16.53 -6.29
C THR A 74 11.30 -15.20 -5.63
N ILE A 75 10.53 -15.27 -4.57
CA ILE A 75 10.06 -14.13 -3.78
C ILE A 75 10.65 -14.23 -2.38
N PRO A 76 11.59 -13.34 -1.99
CA PRO A 76 12.20 -13.39 -0.67
C PRO A 76 11.17 -13.08 0.42
N ARG A 77 11.35 -13.69 1.59
CA ARG A 77 10.53 -13.40 2.76
C ARG A 77 10.89 -12.04 3.34
N ALA A 78 9.89 -11.20 3.52
CA ALA A 78 10.07 -9.89 4.14
C ALA A 78 10.28 -10.01 5.66
N SER A 79 10.76 -8.94 6.29
CA SER A 79 11.06 -8.89 7.73
C SER A 79 9.85 -9.08 8.63
N ASP A 80 8.65 -8.80 8.11
CA ASP A 80 7.35 -9.03 8.77
C ASP A 80 6.85 -10.48 8.62
N GLY A 81 7.61 -11.32 7.91
CA GLY A 81 7.30 -12.73 7.69
C GLY A 81 6.42 -13.02 6.48
N HIS A 82 6.00 -12.00 5.74
CA HIS A 82 5.17 -12.13 4.55
C HIS A 82 5.99 -12.17 3.26
N TYR A 83 5.32 -12.45 2.14
CA TYR A 83 5.89 -12.48 0.80
C TYR A 83 5.21 -11.42 -0.06
N TYR A 84 5.99 -10.51 -0.62
CA TYR A 84 5.51 -9.44 -1.47
C TYR A 84 6.06 -9.57 -2.88
N VAL A 85 5.19 -9.35 -3.86
CA VAL A 85 5.56 -9.48 -5.27
C VAL A 85 5.00 -8.31 -6.07
N LYS A 86 5.78 -7.81 -7.03
CA LYS A 86 5.32 -6.83 -8.01
C LYS A 86 4.81 -7.56 -9.26
N ALA A 87 3.59 -7.24 -9.67
CA ALA A 87 3.05 -7.64 -10.96
C ALA A 87 2.61 -6.41 -11.75
N LYS A 88 2.76 -6.45 -13.08
CA LYS A 88 2.21 -5.43 -13.95
C LYS A 88 0.77 -5.78 -14.29
N ILE A 89 -0.13 -4.89 -13.91
CA ILE A 89 -1.56 -5.00 -14.23
C ILE A 89 -1.89 -3.92 -15.27
N ASN A 90 -2.31 -4.33 -16.46
CA ASN A 90 -2.58 -3.40 -17.57
C ASN A 90 -1.42 -2.40 -17.82
N GLY A 91 -0.18 -2.85 -17.65
CA GLY A 91 1.03 -2.03 -17.82
C GLY A 91 1.49 -1.24 -16.58
N VAL A 92 0.73 -1.22 -15.48
CA VAL A 92 1.04 -0.49 -14.24
C VAL A 92 1.58 -1.45 -13.17
N ASP A 93 2.67 -1.09 -12.52
CA ASP A 93 3.28 -1.90 -11.45
C ASP A 93 2.43 -1.80 -10.16
N ILE A 94 1.94 -2.94 -9.69
CA ILE A 94 1.17 -3.09 -8.45
C ILE A 94 1.92 -4.07 -7.54
N SER A 95 2.04 -3.70 -6.27
CA SER A 95 2.63 -4.57 -5.24
C SER A 95 1.54 -5.38 -4.55
N PHE A 96 1.70 -6.69 -4.55
CA PHE A 96 0.78 -7.65 -3.95
C PHE A 96 1.40 -8.32 -2.74
N LEU A 97 0.57 -8.59 -1.75
CA LEU A 97 0.85 -9.58 -0.72
C LEU A 97 0.42 -10.96 -1.25
N VAL A 98 1.32 -11.94 -1.24
CA VAL A 98 0.97 -13.33 -1.56
C VAL A 98 0.16 -13.90 -0.41
N ASP A 99 -1.10 -14.24 -0.66
CA ASP A 99 -2.03 -14.69 0.37
C ASP A 99 -2.77 -15.96 -0.07
N THR A 100 -2.34 -17.10 0.46
CA THR A 100 -2.99 -18.41 0.20
C THR A 100 -4.35 -18.54 0.88
N GLY A 101 -4.71 -17.65 1.79
CA GLY A 101 -6.03 -17.56 2.41
C GLY A 101 -7.05 -16.79 1.56
N ALA A 102 -6.59 -15.97 0.61
CA ALA A 102 -7.46 -15.28 -0.33
C ALA A 102 -7.83 -16.19 -1.51
N SER A 103 -9.12 -16.26 -1.86
CA SER A 103 -9.57 -17.04 -3.02
C SER A 103 -9.21 -16.38 -4.33
N ASP A 104 -9.34 -15.04 -4.42
CA ASP A 104 -9.17 -14.26 -5.64
C ASP A 104 -7.88 -13.45 -5.66
N LEU A 105 -7.48 -13.01 -6.86
CA LEU A 105 -6.64 -11.83 -6.99
C LEU A 105 -7.49 -10.60 -6.60
N VAL A 106 -7.12 -9.92 -5.51
CA VAL A 106 -7.90 -8.81 -4.95
C VAL A 106 -7.13 -7.51 -5.08
N LEU A 107 -7.73 -6.51 -5.71
CA LEU A 107 -7.20 -5.16 -5.77
C LEU A 107 -7.79 -4.29 -4.65
N THR A 108 -6.97 -3.40 -4.09
CA THR A 108 -7.48 -2.25 -3.35
C THR A 108 -8.21 -1.31 -4.30
N ARG A 109 -9.06 -0.41 -3.78
CA ARG A 109 -9.71 0.63 -4.60
C ARG A 109 -8.69 1.51 -5.31
N GLU A 110 -7.65 1.91 -4.57
CA GLU A 110 -6.58 2.77 -5.07
C GLU A 110 -5.82 2.09 -6.24
N ASP A 111 -5.43 0.83 -6.08
CA ASP A 111 -4.72 0.10 -7.12
C ASP A 111 -5.61 -0.18 -8.33
N ALA A 112 -6.91 -0.43 -8.12
CA ALA A 112 -7.88 -0.58 -9.21
C ALA A 112 -7.99 0.72 -10.04
N GLU A 113 -8.01 1.88 -9.40
CA GLU A 113 -8.01 3.18 -10.09
C GLU A 113 -6.70 3.43 -10.85
N LYS A 114 -5.54 3.10 -10.26
CA LYS A 114 -4.23 3.20 -10.92
C LYS A 114 -4.16 2.40 -12.23
N VAL A 115 -4.79 1.22 -12.26
CA VAL A 115 -4.80 0.36 -13.46
C VAL A 115 -5.95 0.68 -14.43
N GLY A 116 -6.62 1.81 -14.23
CA GLY A 116 -7.63 2.35 -15.15
C GLY A 116 -9.05 1.83 -14.94
N ILE A 117 -9.34 1.20 -13.79
CA ILE A 117 -10.70 0.74 -13.48
C ILE A 117 -11.47 1.85 -12.76
N ASN A 118 -12.62 2.23 -13.30
CA ASN A 118 -13.49 3.22 -12.66
C ASN A 118 -14.29 2.56 -11.50
N VAL A 119 -13.74 2.62 -10.29
CA VAL A 119 -14.31 1.98 -9.10
C VAL A 119 -15.68 2.55 -8.74
N ALA A 120 -15.96 3.83 -9.04
CA ALA A 120 -17.23 4.48 -8.70
C ALA A 120 -18.44 3.89 -9.47
N THR A 121 -18.18 3.25 -10.62
CA THR A 121 -19.25 2.68 -11.46
C THR A 121 -19.42 1.17 -11.25
N LEU A 122 -18.59 0.53 -10.43
CA LEU A 122 -18.63 -0.91 -10.24
C LEU A 122 -19.75 -1.34 -9.29
N PRO A 123 -20.48 -2.41 -9.62
CA PRO A 123 -21.47 -2.99 -8.73
C PRO A 123 -20.78 -3.89 -7.67
N PHE A 124 -20.77 -3.45 -6.43
CA PHE A 124 -20.29 -4.24 -5.29
C PHE A 124 -21.36 -5.23 -4.81
N LEU A 125 -21.66 -6.24 -5.63
CA LEU A 125 -22.73 -7.21 -5.40
C LEU A 125 -22.23 -8.51 -4.73
N GLY A 126 -20.92 -8.74 -4.74
CA GLY A 126 -20.30 -9.86 -4.05
C GLY A 126 -19.98 -9.54 -2.60
N SER A 127 -19.61 -10.56 -1.84
CA SER A 127 -19.10 -10.43 -0.48
C SER A 127 -17.92 -11.36 -0.24
N ALA A 128 -16.93 -10.90 0.52
CA ALA A 128 -15.82 -11.71 0.97
C ALA A 128 -15.77 -11.72 2.50
N ASN A 129 -15.53 -12.90 3.09
CA ASN A 129 -15.29 -13.03 4.51
C ASN A 129 -13.81 -12.81 4.79
N THR A 130 -13.51 -11.89 5.65
CA THR A 130 -12.15 -11.56 6.08
C THR A 130 -12.00 -11.75 7.59
N ALA A 131 -10.77 -11.72 8.09
CA ALA A 131 -10.51 -11.77 9.53
C ALA A 131 -11.21 -10.64 10.31
N ASN A 132 -11.47 -9.50 9.64
CA ASN A 132 -12.12 -8.32 10.23
C ASN A 132 -13.64 -8.25 9.95
N GLY A 133 -14.21 -9.31 9.39
CA GLY A 133 -15.64 -9.38 9.04
C GLY A 133 -15.89 -9.46 7.55
N THR A 134 -17.16 -9.36 7.17
CA THR A 134 -17.60 -9.45 5.77
C THR A 134 -17.49 -8.09 5.09
N VAL A 135 -16.86 -8.05 3.92
CA VAL A 135 -16.70 -6.85 3.10
C VAL A 135 -17.36 -7.03 1.74
N PRO A 136 -17.99 -6.00 1.16
CA PRO A 136 -18.51 -6.05 -0.20
C PRO A 136 -17.33 -6.11 -1.20
N ILE A 137 -17.51 -6.85 -2.30
CA ILE A 137 -16.54 -6.93 -3.39
C ILE A 137 -17.25 -6.71 -4.73
N ALA A 138 -16.50 -6.14 -5.68
CA ALA A 138 -16.90 -6.04 -7.07
C ALA A 138 -16.01 -6.96 -7.92
N TYR A 139 -16.61 -7.81 -8.75
CA TYR A 139 -15.88 -8.66 -9.69
C TYR A 139 -15.48 -7.86 -10.92
N THR A 140 -14.28 -8.13 -11.41
CA THR A 140 -13.73 -7.52 -12.61
C THR A 140 -12.88 -8.53 -13.38
N ARG A 141 -12.46 -8.14 -14.58
CA ARG A 141 -11.50 -8.90 -15.38
C ARG A 141 -10.38 -7.98 -15.84
N LEU A 142 -9.17 -8.34 -15.47
CA LEU A 142 -7.96 -7.63 -15.87
C LEU A 142 -7.57 -8.06 -17.28
N ALA A 143 -7.30 -7.10 -18.15
CA ALA A 143 -6.93 -7.39 -19.53
C ALA A 143 -5.58 -8.13 -19.59
N GLU A 144 -4.62 -7.66 -18.79
CA GLU A 144 -3.26 -8.21 -18.74
C GLU A 144 -2.73 -8.23 -17.32
N VAL A 145 -2.14 -9.36 -16.91
CA VAL A 145 -1.37 -9.52 -15.68
C VAL A 145 -0.01 -10.10 -16.06
N ARG A 146 1.07 -9.38 -15.76
CA ARG A 146 2.44 -9.85 -16.00
C ARG A 146 3.15 -10.05 -14.67
N LEU A 147 3.56 -11.28 -14.41
CA LEU A 147 4.39 -11.63 -13.27
C LEU A 147 5.67 -12.32 -13.74
N GLY A 148 6.78 -11.65 -13.55
CA GLY A 148 8.04 -12.10 -14.11
C GLY A 148 8.03 -12.14 -15.65
N SER A 149 8.38 -13.28 -16.21
CA SER A 149 8.33 -13.55 -17.66
C SER A 149 6.94 -13.94 -18.16
N TYR A 150 6.01 -14.27 -17.27
CA TYR A 150 4.67 -14.75 -17.61
C TYR A 150 3.70 -13.62 -17.86
N LEU A 151 2.91 -13.77 -18.91
CA LEU A 151 1.85 -12.86 -19.31
C LEU A 151 0.54 -13.62 -19.38
N ASP A 152 -0.40 -13.24 -18.53
CA ASP A 152 -1.74 -13.81 -18.46
C ASP A 152 -2.76 -12.79 -18.92
N SER A 153 -3.68 -13.20 -19.77
CA SER A 153 -4.74 -12.36 -20.32
C SER A 153 -6.10 -12.70 -19.71
N ALA A 154 -6.96 -11.71 -19.62
CA ALA A 154 -8.34 -11.89 -19.16
C ALA A 154 -8.44 -12.53 -17.77
N VAL A 155 -7.57 -12.13 -16.84
CA VAL A 155 -7.50 -12.67 -15.48
C VAL A 155 -8.68 -12.17 -14.65
N SER A 156 -9.40 -13.09 -14.02
CA SER A 156 -10.47 -12.74 -13.08
C SER A 156 -9.88 -12.15 -11.80
N ALA A 157 -10.47 -11.07 -11.31
CA ALA A 157 -10.08 -10.40 -10.10
C ALA A 157 -11.29 -9.83 -9.37
N SER A 158 -11.10 -9.48 -8.11
CA SER A 158 -12.09 -8.74 -7.33
C SER A 158 -11.49 -7.45 -6.78
N ILE A 159 -12.36 -6.47 -6.52
CA ILE A 159 -11.99 -5.19 -5.93
C ILE A 159 -12.65 -5.12 -4.56
N SER A 160 -11.86 -4.87 -3.52
CA SER A 160 -12.36 -4.74 -2.16
C SER A 160 -13.17 -3.45 -1.98
N GLY A 161 -14.38 -3.57 -1.43
CA GLY A 161 -15.16 -2.43 -0.97
C GLY A 161 -14.79 -1.96 0.43
N GLY A 162 -14.07 -2.80 1.20
CA GLY A 162 -13.55 -2.47 2.53
C GLY A 162 -12.18 -1.80 2.47
N GLU A 163 -11.74 -1.30 3.63
CA GLU A 163 -10.37 -0.78 3.78
C GLU A 163 -9.36 -1.94 3.71
N MET A 164 -8.36 -1.79 2.87
CA MET A 164 -7.31 -2.77 2.65
C MET A 164 -5.99 -2.05 2.36
N VAL A 165 -4.93 -2.45 3.05
CA VAL A 165 -3.62 -1.77 2.97
C VAL A 165 -2.87 -2.15 1.68
N LYS A 166 -3.03 -3.38 1.20
CA LYS A 166 -2.35 -3.90 0.01
C LYS A 166 -3.26 -4.83 -0.77
N SER A 167 -3.07 -4.86 -2.08
CA SER A 167 -3.68 -5.85 -2.97
C SER A 167 -3.17 -7.26 -2.66
N LEU A 168 -4.00 -8.28 -2.85
CA LEU A 168 -3.70 -9.68 -2.53
C LEU A 168 -3.56 -10.51 -3.79
N LEU A 169 -2.53 -11.33 -3.84
CA LEU A 169 -2.35 -12.36 -4.86
C LEU A 169 -2.86 -13.68 -4.29
N GLY A 170 -4.12 -13.98 -4.55
CA GLY A 170 -4.82 -15.14 -4.01
C GLY A 170 -4.75 -16.38 -4.89
N MET A 171 -5.42 -17.45 -4.44
CA MET A 171 -5.32 -18.78 -5.02
C MET A 171 -5.83 -18.88 -6.46
N SER A 172 -6.76 -18.03 -6.90
CA SER A 172 -7.20 -18.01 -8.30
C SER A 172 -6.07 -17.71 -9.30
N TYR A 173 -5.10 -16.89 -8.89
CA TYR A 173 -3.93 -16.58 -9.69
C TYR A 173 -2.74 -17.51 -9.37
N LEU A 174 -2.50 -17.78 -8.09
CA LEU A 174 -1.45 -18.70 -7.65
C LEU A 174 -1.64 -20.10 -8.22
N GLY A 175 -2.87 -20.55 -8.41
CA GLY A 175 -3.21 -21.84 -9.01
C GLY A 175 -2.89 -21.96 -10.51
N LEU A 176 -2.44 -20.90 -11.17
CA LEU A 176 -1.87 -20.97 -12.53
C LEU A 176 -0.46 -21.57 -12.55
N TYR A 177 0.17 -21.69 -11.38
CA TYR A 177 1.49 -22.28 -11.21
C TYR A 177 1.37 -23.76 -10.84
N GLU A 178 2.18 -24.62 -11.46
CA GLU A 178 2.15 -26.07 -11.20
C GLU A 178 2.56 -26.40 -9.76
N ARG A 179 3.47 -25.61 -9.21
CA ARG A 179 3.99 -25.81 -7.87
C ARG A 179 4.32 -24.50 -7.16
N ILE A 180 3.98 -24.45 -5.88
CA ILE A 180 4.31 -23.36 -4.97
C ILE A 180 5.11 -23.96 -3.82
N GLU A 181 6.33 -23.51 -3.61
CA GLU A 181 7.15 -23.91 -2.48
C GLU A 181 7.32 -22.77 -1.50
N ILE A 182 6.98 -23.00 -0.24
CA ILE A 182 7.18 -22.04 0.84
C ILE A 182 8.32 -22.52 1.70
N LEU A 183 9.45 -21.82 1.61
CA LEU A 183 10.66 -22.10 2.37
C LEU A 183 10.79 -21.13 3.56
N SER A 184 11.80 -21.33 4.39
CA SER A 184 11.99 -20.48 5.58
C SER A 184 12.30 -19.01 5.25
N ASP A 185 12.96 -18.77 4.11
CA ASP A 185 13.49 -17.47 3.68
C ASP A 185 12.89 -16.95 2.35
N ARG A 186 12.13 -17.78 1.64
CA ARG A 186 11.57 -17.44 0.32
C ARG A 186 10.36 -18.28 -0.05
N LEU A 187 9.60 -17.77 -1.00
CA LEU A 187 8.54 -18.50 -1.71
C LEU A 187 8.95 -18.63 -3.17
N VAL A 188 8.74 -19.81 -3.76
CA VAL A 188 9.10 -20.11 -5.14
C VAL A 188 7.88 -20.56 -5.91
N LEU A 189 7.65 -19.97 -7.08
CA LEU A 189 6.58 -20.31 -8.01
C LEU A 189 7.18 -20.97 -9.25
N TYR A 190 6.65 -22.14 -9.62
CA TYR A 190 7.05 -22.91 -10.80
C TYR A 190 5.87 -22.99 -11.76
N ARG A 191 6.13 -22.75 -13.05
CA ARG A 191 5.08 -22.78 -14.09
C ARG A 191 5.54 -23.56 -15.30
#